data_75cd33ef4c5015e7ae279d4b9e28be75
#
_entry.id   75cd33ef4c5015e7ae279d4b9e28be75
#
_cell.length_a   1.000
_cell.length_b   1.000
_cell.length_c   1.000
_cell.angle_alpha   90.00
_cell.angle_beta   90.00
_cell.angle_gamma   90.00
#
_symmetry.space_group_name_H-M   'P 1'
#
loop_
_entity.id
_entity.type
_entity.pdbx_description
1 polymer ?
#
loop_
_entity_poly.entity_id
_entity_poly.type
_entity_poly.pdbx_seq_one_letter_code
_entity_poly.pdbx_strand_id
1 'polypeptide(L)'
;AGGYYVNEAMKRRIIQGPIIAHASNLGALLAAAVADPLHIPAFIYDAVGSDEMLPVAKITGIAGLKRESFCHVLNTKAMARKAASEKGKTYQDMNFVIAHLGGGISVSAHKQGRIIDVITDDGGPFSPERSGSVPILYIVDMCYSGQYSKAELKKKLRGMVD
;
A
#
# COMPACT_ATOMS: atom_id res chain seq x y z
N ALA A 1 5.21 8.78 8.30
CA ALA A 1 3.85 9.01 7.82
C ALA A 1 3.10 9.85 8.83
N GLY A 2 2.01 10.45 8.43
CA GLY A 2 1.23 11.35 9.25
C GLY A 2 -0.02 11.78 8.50
N GLY A 3 -0.70 12.81 9.02
CA GLY A 3 -1.84 13.41 8.35
C GLY A 3 -1.39 14.38 7.26
N TYR A 4 -2.01 14.28 6.11
CA TYR A 4 -1.86 15.23 5.00
C TYR A 4 -3.14 16.04 4.88
N TYR A 5 -3.05 17.35 4.96
CA TYR A 5 -4.18 18.24 4.76
C TYR A 5 -4.71 18.13 3.33
N VAL A 6 -6.01 17.92 3.19
CA VAL A 6 -6.67 17.86 1.89
C VAL A 6 -6.92 19.27 1.40
N ASN A 7 -6.04 19.75 0.55
CA ASN A 7 -6.11 21.08 -0.06
C ASN A 7 -6.56 21.01 -1.53
N GLU A 8 -6.82 22.17 -2.13
CA GLU A 8 -7.25 22.27 -3.53
C GLU A 8 -6.24 21.68 -4.53
N ALA A 9 -4.93 21.75 -4.23
CA ALA A 9 -3.92 21.15 -5.08
C ALA A 9 -4.01 19.61 -5.07
N MET A 10 -4.24 19.01 -3.91
CA MET A 10 -4.46 17.57 -3.78
C MET A 10 -5.74 17.13 -4.49
N LYS A 11 -6.86 17.83 -4.28
CA LYS A 11 -8.14 17.53 -4.95
C LYS A 11 -7.99 17.56 -6.47
N ARG A 12 -7.39 18.64 -7.02
CA ARG A 12 -7.12 18.76 -8.45
C ARG A 12 -6.24 17.64 -8.97
N ARG A 13 -5.15 17.29 -8.27
CA ARG A 13 -4.23 16.22 -8.67
C ARG A 13 -4.93 14.86 -8.76
N ILE A 14 -5.82 14.56 -7.80
CA ILE A 14 -6.58 13.31 -7.79
C ILE A 14 -7.54 13.24 -8.97
N ILE A 15 -8.22 14.34 -9.29
CA ILE A 15 -9.22 14.41 -10.38
C ILE A 15 -8.54 14.36 -11.77
N GLN A 16 -7.44 15.09 -11.95
CA GLN A 16 -6.79 15.25 -13.26
C GLN A 16 -5.87 14.08 -13.64
N GLY A 17 -5.40 13.29 -12.69
CA GLY A 17 -4.53 12.14 -12.93
C GLY A 17 -3.62 11.88 -11.73
N PRO A 18 -4.01 10.97 -10.84
CA PRO A 18 -3.17 10.58 -9.71
C PRO A 18 -1.92 9.83 -10.21
N ILE A 19 -0.81 9.92 -9.46
CA ILE A 19 0.42 9.18 -9.77
C ILE A 19 0.14 7.67 -9.78
N ILE A 20 -0.65 7.20 -8.83
CA ILE A 20 -1.14 5.83 -8.75
C ILE A 20 -2.66 5.87 -8.78
N ALA A 21 -3.27 5.26 -9.81
CA ALA A 21 -4.72 5.12 -9.89
C ALA A 21 -5.19 4.02 -8.93
N HIS A 22 -5.69 4.42 -7.77
CA HIS A 22 -6.17 3.50 -6.74
C HIS A 22 -7.43 4.04 -6.07
N ALA A 23 -8.34 3.17 -5.65
CA ALA A 23 -9.60 3.56 -5.03
C ALA A 23 -9.42 4.40 -3.76
N SER A 24 -8.32 4.22 -3.02
CA SER A 24 -8.01 5.03 -1.83
C SER A 24 -7.88 6.53 -2.11
N ASN A 25 -7.62 6.94 -3.37
CA ASN A 25 -7.58 8.35 -3.75
C ASN A 25 -8.92 9.04 -3.54
N LEU A 26 -10.04 8.31 -3.66
CA LEU A 26 -11.38 8.84 -3.40
C LEU A 26 -11.56 9.30 -1.95
N GLY A 27 -10.80 8.73 -1.02
CA GLY A 27 -10.88 9.09 0.40
C GLY A 27 -10.64 10.58 0.66
N ALA A 28 -9.72 11.22 -0.07
CA ALA A 28 -9.47 12.65 0.07
C ALA A 28 -10.67 13.49 -0.43
N LEU A 29 -11.26 13.09 -1.55
CA LEU A 29 -12.43 13.79 -2.12
C LEU A 29 -13.67 13.63 -1.24
N LEU A 30 -13.89 12.43 -0.71
CA LEU A 30 -14.97 12.15 0.23
C LEU A 30 -14.80 12.91 1.54
N ALA A 31 -13.58 12.93 2.10
CA ALA A 31 -13.27 13.69 3.30
C ALA A 31 -13.54 15.19 3.10
N ALA A 32 -13.12 15.76 1.96
CA ALA A 32 -13.40 17.15 1.62
C ALA A 32 -14.91 17.40 1.44
N ALA A 33 -15.63 16.53 0.74
CA ALA A 33 -17.07 16.67 0.52
C ALA A 33 -17.88 16.73 1.83
N VAL A 34 -17.39 16.04 2.87
CA VAL A 34 -18.01 16.11 4.22
C VAL A 34 -17.54 17.32 5.01
N ALA A 35 -16.26 17.67 4.94
CA ALA A 35 -15.64 18.68 5.77
C ALA A 35 -15.90 20.12 5.27
N ASP A 36 -15.85 20.35 3.94
CA ASP A 36 -15.99 21.69 3.36
C ASP A 36 -17.31 22.40 3.75
N PRO A 37 -18.50 21.75 3.71
CA PRO A 37 -19.74 22.38 4.14
C PRO A 37 -19.78 22.73 5.64
N LEU A 38 -18.98 22.03 6.45
CA LEU A 38 -18.90 22.23 7.90
C LEU A 38 -17.80 23.23 8.28
N HIS A 39 -17.04 23.75 7.31
CA HIS A 39 -15.90 24.62 7.52
C HIS A 39 -14.84 24.03 8.46
N ILE A 40 -14.63 22.71 8.42
CA ILE A 40 -13.60 22.02 9.20
C ILE A 40 -12.54 21.44 8.27
N PRO A 41 -11.26 21.27 8.74
CA PRO A 41 -10.21 20.74 7.91
C PRO A 41 -10.37 19.23 7.69
N ALA A 42 -10.09 18.77 6.46
CA ALA A 42 -10.01 17.36 6.11
C ALA A 42 -8.56 16.89 6.04
N PHE A 43 -8.29 15.64 6.45
CA PHE A 43 -6.96 15.04 6.42
C PHE A 43 -7.02 13.60 5.87
N ILE A 44 -5.97 13.22 5.14
CA ILE A 44 -5.65 11.83 4.83
C ILE A 44 -4.55 11.38 5.79
N TYR A 45 -4.74 10.23 6.41
CA TYR A 45 -3.82 9.71 7.42
C TYR A 45 -3.35 8.31 7.06
N ASP A 46 -2.02 8.06 7.20
CA ASP A 46 -1.40 6.75 6.97
C ASP A 46 -1.87 6.09 5.64
N ALA A 47 -1.79 6.82 4.53
CA ALA A 47 -2.20 6.35 3.20
C ALA A 47 -1.38 5.12 2.75
N VAL A 48 -1.94 4.31 1.84
CA VAL A 48 -1.31 3.08 1.32
C VAL A 48 0.08 3.29 0.71
N GLY A 49 0.34 4.47 0.13
CA GLY A 49 1.63 4.87 -0.42
C GLY A 49 2.55 5.59 0.58
N SER A 50 2.23 5.58 1.88
CA SER A 50 3.13 6.16 2.89
C SER A 50 4.43 5.38 2.95
N ASP A 51 5.55 6.05 2.68
CA ASP A 51 6.87 5.43 2.58
C ASP A 51 7.73 5.77 3.80
N GLU A 52 7.90 4.79 4.66
CA GLU A 52 8.79 4.83 5.82
C GLU A 52 9.91 3.77 5.76
N MET A 53 9.98 3.00 4.64
CA MET A 53 10.96 1.95 4.46
C MET A 53 12.39 2.48 4.59
N LEU A 54 13.23 1.66 5.21
CA LEU A 54 14.67 1.94 5.24
C LEU A 54 15.24 1.93 3.81
N PRO A 55 16.23 2.77 3.49
CA PRO A 55 16.86 2.76 2.17
C PRO A 55 17.36 1.38 1.75
N VAL A 56 17.92 0.60 2.70
CA VAL A 56 18.39 -0.77 2.45
C VAL A 56 17.26 -1.74 2.09
N ALA A 57 16.06 -1.55 2.63
CA ALA A 57 14.90 -2.37 2.33
C ALA A 57 14.35 -2.14 0.91
N LYS A 58 14.75 -1.07 0.24
CA LYS A 58 14.35 -0.73 -1.14
C LYS A 58 15.27 -1.30 -2.21
N ILE A 59 16.40 -1.89 -1.83
CA ILE A 59 17.38 -2.43 -2.78
C ILE A 59 16.81 -3.68 -3.46
N THR A 60 17.00 -3.77 -4.78
CA THR A 60 16.75 -4.97 -5.58
C THR A 60 18.03 -5.45 -6.24
N GLY A 61 18.02 -6.64 -6.80
CA GLY A 61 19.12 -7.17 -7.61
C GLY A 61 19.26 -6.53 -9.00
N ILE A 62 18.39 -5.60 -9.37
CA ILE A 62 18.41 -4.94 -10.69
C ILE A 62 18.77 -3.47 -10.49
N ALA A 63 19.86 -3.03 -11.13
CA ALA A 63 20.30 -1.64 -11.05
C ALA A 63 19.20 -0.68 -11.52
N GLY A 64 18.97 0.38 -10.73
CA GLY A 64 17.95 1.40 -11.04
C GLY A 64 16.52 1.00 -10.64
N LEU A 65 16.23 -0.26 -10.32
CA LEU A 65 14.92 -0.69 -9.84
C LEU A 65 14.93 -0.71 -8.30
N LYS A 66 13.91 -0.09 -7.70
CA LYS A 66 13.71 -0.08 -6.25
C LYS A 66 12.37 -0.71 -5.89
N ARG A 67 12.34 -1.34 -4.71
CA ARG A 67 11.06 -1.71 -4.08
C ARG A 67 10.32 -0.46 -3.62
N GLU A 68 9.03 -0.45 -3.80
CA GLU A 68 8.16 0.64 -3.38
C GLU A 68 7.42 0.27 -2.09
N SER A 69 7.08 1.28 -1.29
CA SER A 69 6.21 1.12 -0.14
C SER A 69 4.75 1.19 -0.59
N PHE A 70 4.08 0.05 -0.58
CA PHE A 70 2.66 -0.03 -0.86
C PHE A 70 2.05 -1.13 0.00
N CYS A 71 1.35 -0.75 1.07
CA CYS A 71 0.74 -1.70 1.99
C CYS A 71 -0.44 -1.08 2.75
N HIS A 72 -1.12 -1.86 3.56
CA HIS A 72 -2.27 -1.44 4.37
C HIS A 72 -1.83 -0.66 5.62
N VAL A 73 -1.14 0.48 5.41
CA VAL A 73 -0.45 1.28 6.44
C VAL A 73 -1.36 1.63 7.61
N LEU A 74 -2.55 2.19 7.32
CA LEU A 74 -3.49 2.63 8.34
C LEU A 74 -3.88 1.46 9.28
N ASN A 75 -4.27 0.32 8.70
CA ASN A 75 -4.71 -0.83 9.49
C ASN A 75 -3.55 -1.45 10.29
N THR A 76 -2.40 -1.65 9.66
CA THR A 76 -1.25 -2.27 10.35
C THR A 76 -0.74 -1.40 11.50
N LYS A 77 -0.69 -0.08 11.33
CA LYS A 77 -0.33 0.85 12.42
C LYS A 77 -1.41 0.91 13.51
N ALA A 78 -2.69 0.86 13.15
CA ALA A 78 -3.77 0.81 14.12
C ALA A 78 -3.67 -0.46 15.00
N MET A 79 -3.41 -1.61 14.37
CA MET A 79 -3.23 -2.87 15.10
C MET A 79 -1.97 -2.87 15.96
N ALA A 80 -0.86 -2.30 15.49
CA ALA A 80 0.35 -2.13 16.30
C ALA A 80 0.10 -1.28 17.55
N ARG A 81 -0.61 -0.16 17.41
CA ARG A 81 -0.97 0.71 18.54
C ARG A 81 -1.89 -0.01 19.53
N LYS A 82 -2.89 -0.72 19.02
CA LYS A 82 -3.79 -1.51 19.85
C LYS A 82 -3.04 -2.57 20.65
N ALA A 83 -2.24 -3.41 19.98
CA ALA A 83 -1.47 -4.46 20.62
C ALA A 83 -0.45 -3.93 21.64
N ALA A 84 0.16 -2.78 21.40
CA ALA A 84 1.04 -2.12 22.36
C ALA A 84 0.25 -1.66 23.60
N SER A 85 -0.88 -0.99 23.39
CA SER A 85 -1.74 -0.51 24.48
C SER A 85 -2.24 -1.65 25.38
N GLU A 86 -2.62 -2.80 24.83
CA GLU A 86 -3.02 -3.99 25.57
C GLU A 86 -1.90 -4.55 26.47
N LYS A 87 -0.65 -4.20 26.17
CA LYS A 87 0.54 -4.54 26.97
C LYS A 87 1.03 -3.40 27.87
N GLY A 88 0.25 -2.32 28.00
CA GLY A 88 0.64 -1.13 28.77
C GLY A 88 1.85 -0.39 28.19
N LYS A 89 2.10 -0.51 26.88
CA LYS A 89 3.24 0.10 26.17
C LYS A 89 2.77 1.04 25.07
N THR A 90 3.68 1.88 24.57
CA THR A 90 3.44 2.66 23.37
C THR A 90 3.89 1.89 22.12
N TYR A 91 3.39 2.30 20.96
CA TYR A 91 3.80 1.72 19.68
C TYR A 91 5.30 1.89 19.42
N GLN A 92 5.89 2.97 19.94
CA GLN A 92 7.31 3.29 19.83
C GLN A 92 8.21 2.36 20.67
N ASP A 93 7.66 1.79 21.74
CA ASP A 93 8.42 0.93 22.68
C ASP A 93 8.50 -0.52 22.21
N MET A 94 7.83 -0.86 21.11
CA MET A 94 7.71 -2.24 20.64
C MET A 94 8.07 -2.39 19.17
N ASN A 95 8.47 -3.61 18.81
CA ASN A 95 8.64 -4.02 17.42
C ASN A 95 7.53 -5.01 17.05
N PHE A 96 7.07 -4.95 15.80
CA PHE A 96 5.99 -5.80 15.30
C PHE A 96 6.31 -6.33 13.90
N VAL A 97 5.83 -7.52 13.62
CA VAL A 97 5.57 -8.00 12.26
C VAL A 97 4.06 -8.17 12.16
N ILE A 98 3.45 -7.47 11.24
CA ILE A 98 1.98 -7.43 11.11
C ILE A 98 1.61 -7.88 9.70
N ALA A 99 0.74 -8.90 9.64
CA ALA A 99 0.11 -9.36 8.42
C ALA A 99 -1.32 -8.80 8.35
N HIS A 100 -1.62 -8.08 7.28
CA HIS A 100 -2.98 -7.75 6.89
C HIS A 100 -3.46 -8.82 5.91
N LEU A 101 -4.49 -9.55 6.28
CA LEU A 101 -5.06 -10.66 5.51
C LEU A 101 -6.45 -10.25 5.02
N GLY A 102 -6.56 -9.84 3.77
CA GLY A 102 -7.78 -9.38 3.14
C GLY A 102 -7.84 -9.79 1.67
N GLY A 103 -8.60 -9.08 0.84
CA GLY A 103 -8.58 -9.24 -0.61
C GLY A 103 -7.17 -9.11 -1.18
N GLY A 104 -6.40 -8.13 -0.71
CA GLY A 104 -4.95 -8.07 -0.81
C GLY A 104 -4.29 -8.48 0.52
N ILE A 105 -3.08 -9.04 0.46
CA ILE A 105 -2.28 -9.40 1.65
C ILE A 105 -1.00 -8.58 1.63
N SER A 106 -0.69 -7.94 2.75
CA SER A 106 0.60 -7.29 2.96
C SER A 106 1.16 -7.64 4.33
N VAL A 107 2.50 -7.76 4.41
CA VAL A 107 3.22 -7.98 5.66
C VAL A 107 4.17 -6.84 5.88
N SER A 108 4.18 -6.26 7.08
CA SER A 108 5.00 -5.10 7.41
C SER A 108 5.79 -5.32 8.69
N ALA A 109 7.07 -4.94 8.67
CA ALA A 109 7.93 -4.91 9.84
C ALA A 109 7.94 -3.49 10.42
N HIS A 110 7.62 -3.40 11.72
CA HIS A 110 7.53 -2.14 12.44
C HIS A 110 8.60 -2.05 13.52
N LYS A 111 9.28 -0.93 13.61
CA LYS A 111 10.27 -0.64 14.64
C LYS A 111 10.16 0.82 15.08
N GLN A 112 10.09 1.04 16.39
CA GLN A 112 10.05 2.38 17.00
C GLN A 112 8.98 3.30 16.39
N GLY A 113 7.76 2.75 16.18
CA GLY A 113 6.63 3.50 15.64
C GLY A 113 6.67 3.75 14.12
N ARG A 114 7.59 3.11 13.37
CA ARG A 114 7.75 3.27 11.92
C ARG A 114 7.70 1.92 11.22
N ILE A 115 7.19 1.92 9.99
CA ILE A 115 7.27 0.77 9.09
C ILE A 115 8.64 0.80 8.41
N ILE A 116 9.50 -0.17 8.73
CA ILE A 116 10.88 -0.22 8.24
C ILE A 116 11.06 -1.08 7.00
N ASP A 117 10.15 -2.02 6.76
CA ASP A 117 10.11 -2.87 5.58
C ASP A 117 8.68 -3.37 5.34
N VAL A 118 8.33 -3.65 4.09
CA VAL A 118 7.04 -4.21 3.71
C VAL A 118 7.20 -5.28 2.63
N ILE A 119 6.36 -6.30 2.71
CA ILE A 119 6.03 -7.17 1.58
C ILE A 119 4.67 -6.67 1.07
N THR A 120 4.65 -6.19 -0.16
CA THR A 120 3.48 -5.59 -0.78
C THR A 120 2.45 -6.64 -1.17
N ASP A 121 1.23 -6.24 -1.45
CA ASP A 121 0.17 -7.11 -1.92
C ASP A 121 0.42 -7.70 -3.33
N ASP A 122 1.29 -7.08 -4.14
CA ASP A 122 1.70 -7.61 -5.44
C ASP A 122 2.94 -8.52 -5.36
N GLY A 123 3.78 -8.37 -4.33
CA GLY A 123 5.05 -9.11 -4.17
C GLY A 123 5.06 -10.12 -3.04
N GLY A 124 3.93 -10.33 -2.38
CA GLY A 124 3.78 -11.20 -1.22
C GLY A 124 3.11 -12.54 -1.53
N PRO A 125 2.42 -13.14 -0.56
CA PRO A 125 1.65 -14.36 -0.78
C PRO A 125 0.46 -14.08 -1.71
N PHE A 126 -0.03 -15.11 -2.38
CA PHE A 126 -1.27 -14.98 -3.16
C PHE A 126 -2.46 -14.69 -2.24
N SER A 127 -3.45 -14.03 -2.77
CA SER A 127 -4.67 -13.64 -2.06
C SER A 127 -5.88 -13.75 -2.99
N PRO A 128 -7.13 -13.57 -2.51
CA PRO A 128 -8.31 -13.60 -3.38
C PRO A 128 -8.22 -12.65 -4.59
N GLU A 129 -7.48 -11.54 -4.49
CA GLU A 129 -7.41 -10.51 -5.52
C GLU A 129 -6.00 -10.33 -6.12
N ARG A 130 -5.03 -11.18 -5.79
CA ARG A 130 -3.63 -11.07 -6.25
C ARG A 130 -3.00 -12.43 -6.43
N SER A 131 -2.23 -12.58 -7.50
CA SER A 131 -1.45 -13.80 -7.77
C SER A 131 -0.30 -14.03 -6.77
N GLY A 132 0.09 -12.97 -6.06
CA GLY A 132 1.28 -13.00 -5.21
C GLY A 132 2.59 -13.10 -5.99
N SER A 133 3.66 -13.43 -5.27
CA SER A 133 4.96 -13.69 -5.88
C SER A 133 4.90 -14.92 -6.78
N VAL A 134 5.26 -14.73 -8.04
CA VAL A 134 5.43 -15.80 -9.03
C VAL A 134 6.86 -15.76 -9.57
N PRO A 135 7.43 -16.89 -10.03
CA PRO A 135 8.76 -16.88 -10.63
C PRO A 135 8.82 -15.94 -11.83
N ILE A 136 9.74 -14.96 -11.80
CA ILE A 136 9.81 -13.87 -12.78
C ILE A 136 9.97 -14.39 -14.21
N LEU A 137 10.74 -15.46 -14.42
CA LEU A 137 10.99 -16.01 -15.74
C LEU A 137 9.70 -16.53 -16.41
N TYR A 138 8.78 -17.15 -15.65
CA TYR A 138 7.46 -17.54 -16.18
C TYR A 138 6.64 -16.34 -16.67
N ILE A 139 6.72 -15.22 -15.96
CA ILE A 139 6.06 -13.97 -16.39
C ILE A 139 6.67 -13.46 -17.69
N VAL A 140 8.00 -13.51 -17.84
CA VAL A 140 8.68 -13.14 -19.09
C VAL A 140 8.20 -14.06 -20.23
N ASP A 141 8.21 -15.39 -20.02
CA ASP A 141 7.75 -16.34 -21.01
C ASP A 141 6.30 -16.09 -21.44
N MET A 142 5.41 -15.83 -20.48
CA MET A 142 4.01 -15.48 -20.78
C MET A 142 3.89 -14.18 -21.60
N CYS A 143 4.69 -13.15 -21.27
CA CYS A 143 4.70 -11.87 -22.01
C CYS A 143 5.10 -12.03 -23.48
N TYR A 144 6.01 -12.96 -23.77
CA TYR A 144 6.55 -13.17 -25.12
C TYR A 144 5.95 -14.39 -25.86
N SER A 145 5.03 -15.13 -25.23
CA SER A 145 4.39 -16.29 -25.83
C SER A 145 3.45 -15.99 -27.01
N GLY A 146 3.01 -14.73 -27.13
CA GLY A 146 1.95 -14.35 -28.07
C GLY A 146 0.54 -14.82 -27.69
N GLN A 147 0.38 -15.55 -26.56
CA GLN A 147 -0.90 -16.09 -26.13
C GLN A 147 -1.78 -15.08 -25.38
N TYR A 148 -1.19 -14.03 -24.82
CA TYR A 148 -1.87 -13.08 -23.96
C TYR A 148 -1.56 -11.64 -24.37
N SER A 149 -2.56 -10.80 -24.37
CA SER A 149 -2.38 -9.35 -24.39
C SER A 149 -1.89 -8.85 -23.02
N LYS A 150 -1.34 -7.64 -22.99
CA LYS A 150 -0.98 -6.97 -21.73
C LYS A 150 -2.15 -6.81 -20.76
N ALA A 151 -3.37 -6.60 -21.27
CA ALA A 151 -4.57 -6.46 -20.46
C ALA A 151 -4.96 -7.78 -19.79
N GLU A 152 -4.94 -8.88 -20.53
CA GLU A 152 -5.23 -10.22 -20.02
C GLU A 152 -4.21 -10.66 -18.96
N LEU A 153 -2.91 -10.43 -19.20
CA LEU A 153 -1.89 -10.74 -18.19
C LEU A 153 -2.08 -9.92 -16.92
N LYS A 154 -2.39 -8.64 -17.04
CA LYS A 154 -2.68 -7.81 -15.86
C LYS A 154 -3.91 -8.31 -15.09
N LYS A 155 -4.96 -8.78 -15.80
CA LYS A 155 -6.15 -9.37 -15.19
C LYS A 155 -5.80 -10.65 -14.43
N LYS A 156 -5.05 -11.57 -15.06
CA LYS A 156 -4.58 -12.81 -14.42
C LYS A 156 -3.76 -12.55 -13.15
N LEU A 157 -2.82 -11.62 -13.20
CA LEU A 157 -1.96 -11.29 -12.05
C LEU A 157 -2.70 -10.62 -10.90
N ARG A 158 -3.84 -10.01 -11.15
CA ARG A 158 -4.71 -9.42 -10.13
C ARG A 158 -5.75 -10.38 -9.56
N GLY A 159 -5.61 -11.69 -9.81
CA GLY A 159 -6.51 -12.69 -9.25
C GLY A 159 -7.96 -12.65 -9.78
N MET A 160 -8.23 -11.84 -10.80
CA MET A 160 -9.51 -11.88 -11.52
C MET A 160 -9.46 -13.06 -12.50
N VAL A 161 -9.60 -14.25 -11.98
CA VAL A 161 -9.82 -15.47 -12.79
C VAL A 161 -11.30 -15.51 -13.09
N ASP A 162 -11.65 -15.67 -14.37
CA ASP A 162 -13.01 -16.02 -14.79
C ASP A 162 -13.34 -17.41 -14.31
#